data_24bfb944dc97f7a0eb901a9785ea54d8
#
_entry.id   24bfb944dc97f7a0eb901a9785ea54d8
#
_cell.length_a   1.000
_cell.length_b   1.000
_cell.length_c   1.000
_cell.angle_alpha   90.00
_cell.angle_beta   90.00
_cell.angle_gamma   90.00
#
_symmetry.space_group_name_H-M   'P 1'
#
loop_
_entity.id
_entity.type
_entity.pdbx_description
1 polymer ?
#
loop_
_entity_poly.entity_id
_entity_poly.type
_entity_poly.pdbx_seq_one_letter_code
_entity_poly.pdbx_strand_id
1 'polypeptide(L)'
;GNRGPLYHLADKIEVTTEEVERQKPDSWWYKKASGGGSLLDYLGYGATLGTWYMNGEEPIEVTSVTDETLGIEVDQHSITICRYKRGLSKMETRWGTFTDPWATQPQPTCGFTFVGTQGTIASADYADHITVQTRVNPSPTAVPSDPLPEGRRNAIEYVLSCLATGDPISGPLDPNISLVGQRIVDTAAKSAAEKRTLSLLP
;
A
#
# COMPACT_ATOMS: atom_id res chain seq x y z
N GLY A 1 -4.04 -21.10 6.78
CA GLY A 1 -5.21 -20.31 7.16
C GLY A 1 -4.96 -18.83 6.94
N ASN A 2 -6.04 -18.09 6.71
CA ASN A 2 -5.95 -16.65 6.53
C ASN A 2 -5.78 -15.99 7.91
N ARG A 3 -4.60 -15.46 8.20
CA ARG A 3 -4.30 -14.92 9.52
C ARG A 3 -4.71 -13.46 9.69
N GLY A 4 -4.97 -12.70 8.64
CA GLY A 4 -5.50 -11.33 8.69
C GLY A 4 -4.96 -10.43 9.80
N PRO A 5 -5.57 -9.25 10.02
CA PRO A 5 -5.10 -8.30 11.02
C PRO A 5 -5.20 -8.81 12.46
N LEU A 6 -6.03 -9.80 12.76
CA LEU A 6 -6.14 -10.36 14.11
C LEU A 6 -4.91 -11.16 14.54
N TYR A 7 -4.07 -11.57 13.61
CA TYR A 7 -2.83 -12.25 13.92
C TYR A 7 -1.74 -11.32 14.48
N HIS A 8 -1.81 -10.04 14.15
CA HIS A 8 -0.83 -9.01 14.52
C HIS A 8 -1.23 -8.25 15.78
N LEU A 9 -1.96 -8.86 16.70
CA LEU A 9 -2.23 -8.23 17.98
C LEU A 9 -0.91 -7.79 18.64
N ALA A 10 -0.94 -6.64 19.31
CA ALA A 10 0.22 -5.92 19.84
C ALA A 10 1.21 -6.79 20.64
N ASP A 11 0.73 -7.87 21.24
CA ASP A 11 1.52 -8.77 22.07
C ASP A 11 2.25 -9.87 21.30
N LYS A 12 2.10 -9.93 19.96
CA LYS A 12 2.68 -10.97 19.09
C LYS A 12 2.41 -12.40 19.57
N ILE A 13 1.28 -12.62 20.22
CA ILE A 13 0.86 -13.94 20.67
C ILE A 13 0.36 -14.70 19.45
N GLU A 14 0.89 -15.90 19.24
CA GLU A 14 0.40 -16.78 18.19
C GLU A 14 -1.01 -17.23 18.52
N VAL A 15 -1.98 -16.87 17.68
CA VAL A 15 -3.38 -17.30 17.79
C VAL A 15 -3.66 -18.40 16.78
N THR A 16 -4.51 -19.36 17.15
CA THR A 16 -4.91 -20.44 16.24
C THR A 16 -5.85 -19.90 15.15
N THR A 17 -5.94 -20.62 14.04
CA THR A 17 -6.88 -20.30 12.97
C THR A 17 -8.32 -20.26 13.48
N GLU A 18 -8.69 -21.21 14.32
CA GLU A 18 -10.03 -21.32 14.90
C GLU A 18 -10.34 -20.10 15.80
N GLU A 19 -9.35 -19.62 16.53
CA GLU A 19 -9.53 -18.44 17.37
C GLU A 19 -9.67 -17.17 16.53
N VAL A 20 -8.90 -17.00 15.47
CA VAL A 20 -9.03 -15.92 14.51
C VAL A 20 -10.44 -15.92 13.89
N GLU A 21 -10.92 -17.06 13.40
CA GLU A 21 -12.25 -17.16 12.80
C GLU A 21 -13.36 -16.81 13.81
N ARG A 22 -13.20 -17.20 15.07
CA ARG A 22 -14.16 -16.86 16.14
C ARG A 22 -14.18 -15.36 16.46
N GLN A 23 -13.05 -14.66 16.35
CA GLN A 23 -12.94 -13.24 16.69
C GLN A 23 -13.39 -12.31 15.54
N LYS A 24 -13.34 -12.76 14.28
CA LYS A 24 -13.70 -11.94 13.12
C LYS A 24 -15.04 -11.22 13.24
N PRO A 25 -16.15 -11.89 13.66
CA PRO A 25 -17.45 -11.23 13.73
C PRO A 25 -17.51 -10.05 14.71
N ASP A 26 -16.67 -10.01 15.73
CA ASP A 26 -16.65 -8.97 16.76
C ASP A 26 -15.55 -7.91 16.50
N SER A 27 -14.66 -8.16 15.55
CA SER A 27 -13.55 -7.27 15.24
C SER A 27 -13.97 -6.15 14.27
N TRP A 28 -13.61 -4.91 14.58
CA TRP A 28 -13.86 -3.75 13.72
C TRP A 28 -13.18 -3.87 12.35
N TRP A 29 -12.06 -4.57 12.25
CA TRP A 29 -11.35 -4.85 10.99
C TRP A 29 -12.24 -5.52 9.95
N TYR A 30 -13.20 -6.34 10.40
CA TYR A 30 -14.10 -7.10 9.55
C TYR A 30 -15.49 -6.51 9.44
N LYS A 31 -15.68 -5.25 9.89
CA LYS A 31 -16.97 -4.53 9.84
C LYS A 31 -16.92 -3.43 8.79
N LYS A 32 -17.84 -3.47 7.83
CA LYS A 32 -18.00 -2.43 6.81
C LYS A 32 -18.31 -1.06 7.44
N ALA A 33 -19.17 -1.04 8.44
CA ALA A 33 -19.56 0.18 9.15
C ALA A 33 -18.40 0.88 9.87
N SER A 34 -17.32 0.16 10.18
CA SER A 34 -16.12 0.69 10.83
C SER A 34 -15.00 1.02 9.84
N GLY A 35 -15.23 0.90 8.54
CA GLY A 35 -14.19 1.10 7.54
C GLY A 35 -13.20 -0.06 7.43
N GLY A 36 -13.62 -1.28 7.80
CA GLY A 36 -12.79 -2.47 7.67
C GLY A 36 -12.57 -2.90 6.22
N GLY A 37 -11.69 -3.86 6.03
CA GLY A 37 -11.32 -4.42 4.73
C GLY A 37 -9.88 -4.10 4.32
N SER A 38 -9.28 -4.99 3.55
CA SER A 38 -7.88 -4.86 3.14
C SER A 38 -7.65 -3.68 2.20
N LEU A 39 -8.65 -3.33 1.39
CA LEU A 39 -8.61 -2.17 0.51
C LEU A 39 -8.45 -0.89 1.32
N LEU A 40 -9.32 -0.65 2.29
CA LEU A 40 -9.28 0.57 3.11
C LEU A 40 -8.08 0.60 4.06
N ASP A 41 -7.61 -0.56 4.52
CA ASP A 41 -6.45 -0.66 5.41
C ASP A 41 -5.11 -0.36 4.70
N TYR A 42 -4.90 -0.91 3.50
CA TYR A 42 -3.58 -0.88 2.86
C TYR A 42 -3.48 -0.06 1.57
N LEU A 43 -4.58 0.18 0.85
CA LEU A 43 -4.48 0.85 -0.44
C LEU A 43 -3.88 2.25 -0.34
N GLY A 44 -4.09 2.93 0.78
CA GLY A 44 -3.53 4.26 1.04
C GLY A 44 -2.01 4.34 0.87
N TYR A 45 -1.27 3.29 1.28
CA TYR A 45 0.18 3.23 1.09
C TYR A 45 0.56 3.24 -0.40
N GLY A 46 -0.04 2.34 -1.17
CA GLY A 46 0.21 2.25 -2.62
C GLY A 46 -0.26 3.48 -3.38
N ALA A 47 -1.42 4.02 -3.04
CA ALA A 47 -1.99 5.20 -3.69
C ALA A 47 -1.14 6.46 -3.43
N THR A 48 -0.72 6.69 -2.19
CA THR A 48 0.12 7.85 -1.83
C THR A 48 1.51 7.75 -2.47
N LEU A 49 2.19 6.61 -2.34
CA LEU A 49 3.50 6.43 -2.95
C LEU A 49 3.42 6.44 -4.47
N GLY A 50 2.41 5.79 -5.07
CA GLY A 50 2.17 5.81 -6.50
C GLY A 50 1.98 7.24 -7.02
N THR A 51 1.18 8.06 -6.32
CA THR A 51 0.98 9.47 -6.66
C THR A 51 2.28 10.27 -6.57
N TRP A 52 3.07 10.04 -5.52
CA TRP A 52 4.36 10.70 -5.39
C TRP A 52 5.31 10.34 -6.54
N TYR A 53 5.43 9.06 -6.89
CA TYR A 53 6.26 8.62 -8.01
C TYR A 53 5.76 9.08 -9.37
N MET A 54 4.47 9.34 -9.51
CA MET A 54 3.87 9.99 -10.69
C MET A 54 3.97 11.52 -10.63
N ASN A 55 4.81 12.05 -9.72
CA ASN A 55 5.04 13.48 -9.54
C ASN A 55 3.75 14.30 -9.25
N GLY A 56 2.84 13.73 -8.50
CA GLY A 56 1.56 14.35 -8.16
C GLY A 56 0.51 14.29 -9.27
N GLU A 57 0.77 13.58 -10.39
CA GLU A 57 -0.22 13.45 -11.46
C GLU A 57 -1.44 12.67 -10.97
N GLU A 58 -2.62 13.24 -11.19
CA GLU A 58 -3.89 12.56 -10.91
C GLU A 58 -4.18 11.50 -11.96
N PRO A 59 -4.64 10.30 -11.59
CA PRO A 59 -5.09 9.32 -12.55
C PRO A 59 -6.39 9.79 -13.25
N ILE A 60 -6.53 9.42 -14.52
CA ILE A 60 -7.73 9.73 -15.31
C ILE A 60 -8.89 8.87 -14.85
N GLU A 61 -8.60 7.61 -14.52
CA GLU A 61 -9.59 6.64 -14.10
C GLU A 61 -8.99 5.59 -13.17
N VAL A 62 -9.85 4.99 -12.37
CA VAL A 62 -9.53 3.94 -11.39
C VAL A 62 -10.48 2.78 -11.58
N THR A 63 -9.92 1.58 -11.59
CA THR A 63 -10.66 0.31 -11.58
C THR A 63 -10.21 -0.51 -10.38
N SER A 64 -11.15 -1.02 -9.60
CA SER A 64 -10.84 -1.90 -8.47
C SER A 64 -11.75 -3.11 -8.44
N VAL A 65 -11.18 -4.23 -8.02
CA VAL A 65 -11.86 -5.50 -7.78
C VAL A 65 -11.47 -5.99 -6.39
N THR A 66 -12.46 -6.45 -5.66
CA THR A 66 -12.28 -7.07 -4.34
C THR A 66 -12.74 -8.51 -4.36
N ASP A 67 -12.17 -9.34 -3.48
CA ASP A 67 -12.72 -10.68 -3.22
C ASP A 67 -14.04 -10.57 -2.45
N GLU A 68 -14.84 -11.62 -2.55
CA GLU A 68 -16.07 -11.78 -1.77
C GLU A 68 -15.96 -13.09 -0.98
N THR A 69 -15.72 -13.01 0.33
CA THR A 69 -15.64 -14.19 1.20
C THR A 69 -16.97 -14.40 1.92
N LEU A 70 -17.52 -15.60 1.83
CA LEU A 70 -18.79 -15.96 2.47
C LEU A 70 -18.75 -15.71 3.98
N GLY A 71 -19.72 -14.95 4.48
CA GLY A 71 -19.84 -14.63 5.92
C GLY A 71 -18.94 -13.48 6.40
N ILE A 72 -18.24 -12.79 5.51
CA ILE A 72 -17.41 -11.62 5.81
C ILE A 72 -17.98 -10.41 5.06
N GLU A 73 -18.15 -9.27 5.76
CA GLU A 73 -18.75 -8.06 5.19
C GLU A 73 -17.79 -7.23 4.33
N VAL A 74 -16.49 -7.49 4.45
CA VAL A 74 -15.42 -6.69 3.85
C VAL A 74 -14.49 -7.57 3.02
N ASP A 75 -13.71 -6.95 2.16
CA ASP A 75 -12.69 -7.63 1.38
C ASP A 75 -11.47 -8.03 2.24
N GLN A 76 -10.83 -9.10 1.86
CA GLN A 76 -9.53 -9.53 2.38
C GLN A 76 -8.43 -9.41 1.31
N HIS A 77 -8.82 -9.16 0.06
CA HIS A 77 -7.91 -8.99 -1.06
C HIS A 77 -8.52 -8.02 -2.07
N SER A 78 -7.74 -7.05 -2.52
CA SER A 78 -8.13 -6.15 -3.61
C SER A 78 -7.02 -5.96 -4.63
N ILE A 79 -7.42 -5.68 -5.87
CA ILE A 79 -6.53 -5.23 -6.94
C ILE A 79 -7.10 -3.95 -7.51
N THR A 80 -6.29 -2.88 -7.48
CA THR A 80 -6.65 -1.56 -7.99
C THR A 80 -5.70 -1.16 -9.09
N ILE A 81 -6.24 -0.65 -10.19
CA ILE A 81 -5.49 -0.13 -11.34
C ILE A 81 -5.86 1.33 -11.54
N CYS A 82 -4.85 2.19 -11.60
CA CYS A 82 -4.98 3.60 -11.96
C CYS A 82 -4.38 3.84 -13.34
N ARG A 83 -5.13 4.49 -14.23
CA ARG A 83 -4.64 4.90 -15.55
C ARG A 83 -4.31 6.38 -15.56
N TYR A 84 -3.07 6.69 -15.95
CA TYR A 84 -2.56 8.04 -16.15
C TYR A 84 -2.41 8.32 -17.64
N LYS A 85 -2.06 9.57 -18.02
CA LYS A 85 -1.76 9.92 -19.42
C LYS A 85 -0.64 9.09 -20.00
N ARG A 86 0.36 8.72 -19.20
CA ARG A 86 1.59 8.04 -19.64
C ARG A 86 1.95 6.81 -18.81
N GLY A 87 0.98 6.07 -18.34
CA GLY A 87 1.29 4.87 -17.57
C GLY A 87 0.15 4.32 -16.78
N LEU A 88 0.45 3.25 -16.07
CA LEU A 88 -0.47 2.55 -15.18
C LEU A 88 0.20 2.35 -13.82
N SER A 89 -0.57 2.45 -12.76
CA SER A 89 -0.22 1.89 -11.46
C SER A 89 -1.13 0.70 -11.17
N LYS A 90 -0.56 -0.39 -10.69
CA LYS A 90 -1.30 -1.52 -10.10
C LYS A 90 -0.95 -1.60 -8.63
N MET A 91 -1.96 -1.64 -7.80
CA MET A 91 -1.81 -1.82 -6.35
C MET A 91 -2.60 -3.05 -5.94
N GLU A 92 -2.02 -3.88 -5.11
CA GLU A 92 -2.63 -5.09 -4.58
C GLU A 92 -2.56 -5.05 -3.06
N THR A 93 -3.70 -5.20 -2.41
CA THR A 93 -3.78 -5.31 -0.95
C THR A 93 -4.25 -6.70 -0.59
N ARG A 94 -3.66 -7.31 0.43
CA ARG A 94 -4.07 -8.64 0.86
C ARG A 94 -3.83 -8.85 2.35
N TRP A 95 -4.88 -9.20 3.05
CA TRP A 95 -4.79 -9.76 4.38
C TRP A 95 -4.51 -11.27 4.32
N GLY A 96 -3.92 -11.76 5.36
CA GLY A 96 -3.74 -13.18 5.55
C GLY A 96 -2.63 -13.80 4.71
N THR A 97 -1.53 -13.95 5.37
CA THR A 97 -0.41 -14.73 4.88
C THR A 97 -0.31 -16.03 5.66
N PHE A 98 0.39 -17.02 5.11
CA PHE A 98 0.69 -18.27 5.82
C PHE A 98 1.92 -18.16 6.73
N THR A 99 2.61 -17.01 6.70
CA THR A 99 3.76 -16.67 7.54
C THR A 99 3.45 -15.47 8.41
N ASP A 100 4.26 -15.26 9.44
CA ASP A 100 4.34 -13.95 10.10
C ASP A 100 5.19 -13.02 9.21
N PRO A 101 4.58 -11.99 8.56
CA PRO A 101 5.30 -11.11 7.64
C PRO A 101 6.37 -10.25 8.34
N TRP A 102 6.32 -10.10 9.66
CA TRP A 102 7.34 -9.41 10.44
C TRP A 102 8.60 -10.26 10.67
N ALA A 103 8.46 -11.58 10.62
CA ALA A 103 9.55 -12.52 10.76
C ALA A 103 10.02 -13.08 9.42
N THR A 104 9.08 -13.41 8.53
CA THR A 104 9.39 -14.01 7.22
C THR A 104 8.38 -13.51 6.19
N GLN A 105 8.83 -12.66 5.28
CA GLN A 105 8.01 -12.16 4.18
C GLN A 105 7.53 -13.32 3.29
N PRO A 106 6.22 -13.42 3.01
CA PRO A 106 5.72 -14.39 2.02
C PRO A 106 6.07 -13.94 0.60
N GLN A 107 5.96 -14.84 -0.35
CA GLN A 107 6.09 -14.48 -1.77
C GLN A 107 4.69 -14.26 -2.40
N PRO A 108 4.54 -13.25 -3.26
CA PRO A 108 5.51 -12.17 -3.52
C PRO A 108 5.71 -11.30 -2.27
N THR A 109 6.93 -10.80 -2.07
CA THR A 109 7.23 -9.89 -0.97
C THR A 109 6.45 -8.59 -1.10
N CYS A 110 6.06 -8.00 0.02
CA CYS A 110 5.50 -6.66 0.05
C CYS A 110 6.55 -5.64 -0.43
N GLY A 111 6.14 -4.67 -1.23
CA GLY A 111 7.06 -3.67 -1.78
C GLY A 111 6.59 -3.05 -3.09
N PHE A 112 7.52 -2.42 -3.79
CA PHE A 112 7.25 -1.64 -4.99
C PHE A 112 8.13 -2.09 -6.15
N THR A 113 7.54 -2.12 -7.36
CA THR A 113 8.29 -2.32 -8.60
C THR A 113 7.92 -1.23 -9.60
N PHE A 114 8.94 -0.53 -10.10
CA PHE A 114 8.81 0.49 -11.13
C PHE A 114 9.40 -0.03 -12.43
N VAL A 115 8.57 -0.06 -13.48
CA VAL A 115 9.00 -0.49 -14.81
C VAL A 115 8.94 0.71 -15.74
N GLY A 116 10.09 1.21 -16.13
CA GLY A 116 10.24 2.32 -17.06
C GLY A 116 10.84 1.89 -18.40
N THR A 117 10.92 2.84 -19.34
CA THR A 117 11.48 2.58 -20.69
C THR A 117 12.98 2.30 -20.69
N GLN A 118 13.71 2.68 -19.64
CA GLN A 118 15.16 2.51 -19.52
C GLN A 118 15.57 1.47 -18.49
N GLY A 119 14.66 0.97 -17.68
CA GLY A 119 14.97 -0.03 -16.69
C GLY A 119 13.85 -0.28 -15.68
N THR A 120 14.17 -1.09 -14.71
CA THR A 120 13.27 -1.49 -13.61
C THR A 120 13.96 -1.26 -12.27
N ILE A 121 13.20 -0.77 -11.30
CA ILE A 121 13.62 -0.67 -9.92
C ILE A 121 12.62 -1.45 -9.06
N ALA A 122 13.10 -2.33 -8.20
CA ALA A 122 12.30 -3.05 -7.22
C ALA A 122 12.80 -2.76 -5.82
N SER A 123 11.88 -2.52 -4.90
CA SER A 123 12.14 -2.30 -3.47
C SER A 123 11.20 -3.20 -2.69
N ALA A 124 11.74 -4.08 -1.87
CA ALA A 124 10.97 -4.88 -0.93
C ALA A 124 10.95 -4.18 0.44
N ASP A 125 9.87 -4.34 1.17
CA ASP A 125 9.75 -3.81 2.53
C ASP A 125 10.85 -4.42 3.42
N TYR A 126 11.45 -3.58 4.26
CA TYR A 126 12.52 -3.94 5.19
C TYR A 126 13.83 -4.44 4.56
N ALA A 127 13.98 -4.36 3.23
CA ALA A 127 15.25 -4.66 2.58
C ALA A 127 16.25 -3.52 2.80
N ASP A 128 17.53 -3.87 2.92
CA ASP A 128 18.64 -2.93 3.05
C ASP A 128 19.17 -2.41 1.70
N HIS A 129 18.52 -2.85 0.61
CA HIS A 129 18.88 -2.48 -0.76
C HIS A 129 17.66 -2.43 -1.66
N ILE A 130 17.80 -1.73 -2.78
CA ILE A 130 16.91 -1.84 -3.94
C ILE A 130 17.57 -2.66 -5.04
N THR A 131 16.75 -3.30 -5.89
CA THR A 131 17.25 -4.01 -7.07
C THR A 131 17.02 -3.16 -8.30
N VAL A 132 18.08 -2.95 -9.09
CA VAL A 132 18.05 -2.12 -10.30
C VAL A 132 18.49 -2.94 -11.51
N GLN A 133 17.74 -2.80 -12.62
CA GLN A 133 18.11 -3.28 -13.95
C GLN A 133 17.98 -2.14 -14.94
N THR A 134 18.91 -2.01 -15.85
CA THR A 134 18.87 -0.98 -16.91
C THR A 134 19.13 -1.59 -18.29
N ARG A 135 18.83 -0.82 -19.34
CA ARG A 135 19.19 -1.26 -20.72
C ARG A 135 20.69 -1.50 -20.90
N VAL A 136 21.52 -0.74 -20.18
CA VAL A 136 22.98 -0.85 -20.26
C VAL A 136 23.48 -2.00 -19.38
N ASN A 137 22.87 -2.20 -18.23
CA ASN A 137 23.17 -3.32 -17.35
C ASN A 137 21.88 -4.13 -17.09
N PRO A 138 21.59 -5.16 -17.89
CA PRO A 138 20.37 -5.94 -17.78
C PRO A 138 20.38 -6.97 -16.64
N SER A 139 21.53 -7.21 -16.01
CA SER A 139 21.60 -8.07 -14.83
C SER A 139 21.07 -7.34 -13.61
N PRO A 140 20.25 -7.98 -12.75
CA PRO A 140 19.81 -7.39 -11.50
C PRO A 140 21.01 -7.01 -10.62
N THR A 141 21.06 -5.75 -10.19
CA THR A 141 22.12 -5.22 -9.34
C THR A 141 21.51 -4.70 -8.04
N ALA A 142 22.00 -5.18 -6.90
CA ALA A 142 21.64 -4.67 -5.60
C ALA A 142 22.35 -3.32 -5.37
N VAL A 143 21.59 -2.31 -5.01
CA VAL A 143 22.07 -0.97 -4.64
C VAL A 143 21.68 -0.73 -3.18
N PRO A 144 22.67 -0.62 -2.25
CA PRO A 144 22.37 -0.38 -0.85
C PRO A 144 21.54 0.88 -0.62
N SER A 145 20.66 0.84 0.36
CA SER A 145 19.91 2.02 0.79
C SER A 145 20.81 2.96 1.59
N ASP A 146 20.76 4.24 1.26
CA ASP A 146 21.46 5.26 2.06
C ASP A 146 20.75 5.45 3.42
N PRO A 147 21.49 5.74 4.50
CA PRO A 147 20.88 6.11 5.76
C PRO A 147 20.12 7.44 5.62
N LEU A 148 18.95 7.50 6.22
CA LEU A 148 18.19 8.76 6.22
C LEU A 148 18.93 9.82 7.04
N PRO A 149 19.00 11.07 6.55
CA PRO A 149 19.68 12.16 7.27
C PRO A 149 18.94 12.49 8.57
N GLU A 150 19.65 13.15 9.47
CA GLU A 150 19.05 13.71 10.69
C GLU A 150 17.86 14.61 10.35
N GLY A 151 16.81 14.57 11.15
CA GLY A 151 15.56 15.27 10.88
C GLY A 151 14.64 14.59 9.85
N ARG A 152 15.01 13.41 9.32
CA ARG A 152 14.22 12.67 8.32
C ARG A 152 14.13 11.17 8.57
N ARG A 153 14.52 10.69 9.75
CA ARG A 153 14.56 9.25 10.06
C ARG A 153 13.19 8.61 10.21
N ASN A 154 12.18 9.40 10.48
CA ASN A 154 10.77 8.98 10.51
C ASN A 154 9.85 10.18 10.20
N ALA A 155 8.57 9.91 9.97
CA ALA A 155 7.58 10.92 9.60
C ALA A 155 7.41 12.03 10.64
N ILE A 156 7.42 11.68 11.93
CA ILE A 156 7.26 12.66 13.03
C ILE A 156 8.45 13.60 13.09
N GLU A 157 9.68 13.06 13.07
CA GLU A 157 10.92 13.84 13.07
C GLU A 157 10.97 14.79 11.87
N TYR A 158 10.56 14.31 10.68
CA TYR A 158 10.53 15.13 9.46
C TYR A 158 9.52 16.28 9.56
N VAL A 159 8.30 16.01 10.00
CA VAL A 159 7.27 17.04 10.17
C VAL A 159 7.71 18.09 11.20
N LEU A 160 8.26 17.66 12.34
CA LEU A 160 8.76 18.57 13.37
C LEU A 160 9.94 19.42 12.86
N SER A 161 10.83 18.83 12.06
CA SER A 161 11.93 19.57 11.42
C SER A 161 11.39 20.63 10.46
N CYS A 162 10.44 20.31 9.60
CA CYS A 162 9.82 21.27 8.70
C CYS A 162 9.12 22.41 9.46
N LEU A 163 8.42 22.10 10.55
CA LEU A 163 7.78 23.12 11.38
C LEU A 163 8.80 24.04 12.06
N ALA A 164 9.94 23.51 12.49
CA ALA A 164 10.99 24.29 13.14
C ALA A 164 11.75 25.20 12.16
N THR A 165 11.95 24.76 10.91
CA THR A 165 12.69 25.53 9.89
C THR A 165 11.79 26.41 9.03
N GLY A 166 10.47 26.16 9.01
CA GLY A 166 9.54 26.81 8.08
C GLY A 166 9.56 26.22 6.67
N ASP A 167 10.23 25.09 6.47
CA ASP A 167 10.27 24.41 5.18
C ASP A 167 8.93 23.74 4.87
N PRO A 168 8.54 23.64 3.59
CA PRO A 168 7.33 22.93 3.21
C PRO A 168 7.52 21.40 3.41
N ILE A 169 6.46 20.73 3.87
CA ILE A 169 6.41 19.28 3.87
C ILE A 169 6.35 18.79 2.42
N SER A 170 7.24 17.89 2.03
CA SER A 170 7.38 17.39 0.66
C SER A 170 7.47 15.85 0.62
N GLY A 171 7.54 15.31 -0.60
CA GLY A 171 7.61 13.86 -0.79
C GLY A 171 6.28 13.15 -0.48
N PRO A 172 6.30 11.90 -0.02
CA PRO A 172 5.08 11.15 0.25
C PRO A 172 4.24 11.69 1.41
N LEU A 173 4.80 12.61 2.21
CA LEU A 173 4.10 13.29 3.32
C LEU A 173 3.49 14.63 2.90
N ASP A 174 3.67 15.08 1.65
CA ASP A 174 3.01 16.29 1.14
C ASP A 174 1.48 16.12 1.21
N PRO A 175 0.75 17.06 1.83
CA PRO A 175 -0.69 16.99 1.94
C PRO A 175 -1.42 16.87 0.59
N ASN A 176 -0.89 17.48 -0.48
CA ASN A 176 -1.48 17.36 -1.81
C ASN A 176 -1.33 15.94 -2.39
N ILE A 177 -0.17 15.31 -2.18
CA ILE A 177 0.05 13.91 -2.54
C ILE A 177 -0.92 13.01 -1.77
N SER A 178 -1.05 13.23 -0.47
CA SER A 178 -1.96 12.47 0.39
C SER A 178 -3.43 12.65 -0.01
N LEU A 179 -3.83 13.86 -0.39
CA LEU A 179 -5.19 14.14 -0.87
C LEU A 179 -5.52 13.36 -2.16
N VAL A 180 -4.62 13.38 -3.14
CA VAL A 180 -4.80 12.58 -4.37
C VAL A 180 -4.84 11.09 -4.03
N GLY A 181 -3.95 10.62 -3.13
CA GLY A 181 -3.95 9.25 -2.64
C GLY A 181 -5.30 8.85 -2.02
N GLN A 182 -5.88 9.71 -1.19
CA GLN A 182 -7.20 9.45 -0.59
C GLN A 182 -8.32 9.40 -1.64
N ARG A 183 -8.31 10.32 -2.61
CA ARG A 183 -9.28 10.30 -3.72
C ARG A 183 -9.20 9.02 -4.55
N ILE A 184 -7.99 8.46 -4.72
CA ILE A 184 -7.79 7.15 -5.36
C ILE A 184 -8.44 6.05 -4.51
N VAL A 185 -8.24 6.04 -3.20
CA VAL A 185 -8.85 5.05 -2.29
C VAL A 185 -10.38 5.11 -2.36
N ASP A 186 -10.96 6.31 -2.27
CA ASP A 186 -12.41 6.50 -2.34
C ASP A 186 -12.98 6.07 -3.69
N THR A 187 -12.28 6.40 -4.78
CA THR A 187 -12.66 5.98 -6.13
C THR A 187 -12.57 4.46 -6.29
N ALA A 188 -11.53 3.85 -5.74
CA ALA A 188 -11.33 2.40 -5.79
C ALA A 188 -12.45 1.65 -5.03
N ALA A 189 -12.77 2.10 -3.82
CA ALA A 189 -13.87 1.53 -3.05
C ALA A 189 -15.21 1.62 -3.79
N LYS A 190 -15.50 2.77 -4.40
CA LYS A 190 -16.69 2.97 -5.23
C LYS A 190 -16.67 2.13 -6.50
N SER A 191 -15.52 2.05 -7.19
CA SER A 191 -15.34 1.22 -8.39
C SER A 191 -15.61 -0.26 -8.10
N ALA A 192 -15.07 -0.78 -6.99
CA ALA A 192 -15.30 -2.17 -6.56
C ALA A 192 -16.80 -2.42 -6.27
N ALA A 193 -17.47 -1.50 -5.56
CA ALA A 193 -18.89 -1.61 -5.24
C ALA A 193 -19.78 -1.55 -6.49
N GLU A 194 -19.47 -0.66 -7.45
CA GLU A 194 -20.21 -0.49 -8.69
C GLU A 194 -19.79 -1.47 -9.80
N LYS A 195 -18.74 -2.25 -9.59
CA LYS A 195 -18.17 -3.22 -10.55
C LYS A 195 -17.86 -2.60 -11.92
N ARG A 196 -17.31 -1.38 -11.92
CA ARG A 196 -16.94 -0.64 -13.13
C ARG A 196 -15.79 0.33 -12.90
N THR A 197 -15.12 0.70 -13.97
CA THR A 197 -14.15 1.80 -14.00
C THR A 197 -14.84 3.14 -13.74
N LEU A 198 -14.19 3.99 -12.94
CA LEU A 198 -14.65 5.34 -12.61
C LEU A 198 -13.57 6.37 -12.93
N SER A 199 -13.96 7.57 -13.32
CA SER A 199 -13.08 8.73 -13.26
C SER A 199 -12.73 9.03 -11.82
N LEU A 200 -11.54 9.60 -11.58
CA LEU A 200 -11.14 10.00 -10.23
C LEU A 200 -12.22 10.92 -9.62
N LEU A 201 -12.64 10.61 -8.41
CA LEU A 201 -13.58 11.46 -7.66
C LEU A 201 -12.94 12.81 -7.32
N PRO A 202 -13.74 13.88 -7.18
CA PRO A 202 -13.28 15.21 -6.84
C PRO A 202 -12.67 15.30 -5.45
#